data_99d346984c506af0ecba695b19831ddd
#
_entry.id   99d346984c506af0ecba695b19831ddd
#
_cell.length_a   1.000
_cell.length_b   1.000
_cell.length_c   1.000
_cell.angle_alpha   90.00
_cell.angle_beta   90.00
_cell.angle_gamma   90.00
#
_symmetry.space_group_name_H-M   'P 1'
#
loop_
_entity.id
_entity.type
_entity.pdbx_description
1 polymer ?
#
loop_
_entity_poly.entity_id
_entity_poly.type
_entity_poly.pdbx_seq_one_letter_code
_entity_poly.pdbx_strand_id
1 'polypeptide(L)'
;MRNILILFFALFVTGVPARNKTVPGDTISDGRETSLPMITSNITKSALNHLTEYRKGLYKVSIQDDKSDWRSVEVRNALVSSFSKHPQIWNDWENQKALRDTMSYALFTHHFKRNVKVRIEPGFQFDKVEIRPVSYGIEYKKVDGGIEFELVNASQKVSVEFDGDRAENLFLFPDLPDMDKPDKNESNVLYYGPGQHDVGCIVMKSNQTLYLDEGAFVYGHIVGKRIENIKISGRGVLCGARETHSDEKRTQLMNFVHCRNVEISGVTLIDSPAWTIRLKNSQDLLVDNVKQISWILNSDGLDICNCRHVRVRNCFFRNYDDCITVKNQALAKMGCEDILVENCVGWTDCANVFLVGPECGTTREPRTCL
;
A
#
# COMPACT_ATOMS: atom_id res chain seq x y z
N MET A 1 10.13 4.43 -27.80
CA MET A 1 10.37 5.01 -26.47
C MET A 1 9.81 6.41 -26.43
N ARG A 2 8.71 6.62 -25.76
CA ARG A 2 8.20 7.98 -25.55
C ARG A 2 7.85 8.13 -24.06
N ASN A 3 8.70 8.89 -23.38
CA ASN A 3 8.51 9.55 -22.10
C ASN A 3 8.05 8.69 -20.92
N ILE A 4 8.98 8.00 -20.25
CA ILE A 4 8.84 7.60 -18.84
C ILE A 4 9.78 8.53 -18.05
N LEU A 5 9.22 9.41 -17.23
CA LEU A 5 9.99 10.27 -16.33
C LEU A 5 9.71 9.86 -14.90
N ILE A 6 10.76 9.57 -14.16
CA ILE A 6 10.69 9.12 -12.77
C ILE A 6 11.44 10.10 -11.91
N LEU A 7 10.74 10.74 -10.96
CA LEU A 7 11.31 11.65 -9.97
C LEU A 7 10.98 11.13 -8.57
N PHE A 8 11.88 10.35 -8.01
CA PHE A 8 11.77 9.91 -6.62
C PHE A 8 12.46 10.89 -5.68
N PHE A 9 11.74 11.41 -4.69
CA PHE A 9 12.32 12.21 -3.60
C PHE A 9 12.77 11.37 -2.41
N ALA A 10 12.29 10.14 -2.27
CA ALA A 10 12.70 9.25 -1.19
C ALA A 10 12.63 7.78 -1.59
N LEU A 11 13.74 7.10 -1.50
CA LEU A 11 13.86 5.66 -1.74
C LEU A 11 14.26 4.97 -0.44
N PHE A 12 13.46 4.03 0.03
CA PHE A 12 13.88 3.11 1.08
C PHE A 12 14.61 1.95 0.42
N VAL A 13 15.93 2.00 0.42
CA VAL A 13 16.74 0.84 0.05
C VAL A 13 17.10 0.10 1.32
N THR A 14 16.38 -0.95 1.64
CA THR A 14 16.81 -1.90 2.64
C THR A 14 17.77 -2.86 1.95
N GLY A 15 19.08 -2.67 2.14
CA GLY A 15 20.10 -3.54 1.56
C GLY A 15 19.99 -4.95 2.15
N VAL A 16 19.25 -5.82 1.47
CA VAL A 16 19.59 -7.25 1.46
C VAL A 16 20.64 -7.39 0.36
N PRO A 17 21.84 -7.92 0.62
CA PRO A 17 22.86 -8.06 -0.41
C PRO A 17 22.27 -8.93 -1.53
N ALA A 18 22.27 -8.39 -2.76
CA ALA A 18 21.90 -9.14 -3.95
C ALA A 18 22.79 -10.37 -4.05
N ARG A 19 22.27 -11.53 -3.75
CA ARG A 19 22.93 -12.79 -4.11
C ARG A 19 22.78 -12.95 -5.60
N ASN A 20 23.89 -12.89 -6.32
CA ASN A 20 23.99 -13.29 -7.72
C ASN A 20 23.32 -14.64 -7.90
N LYS A 21 22.22 -14.69 -8.61
CA LYS A 21 21.63 -15.94 -9.09
C LYS A 21 22.46 -16.41 -10.29
N THR A 22 23.36 -17.35 -10.04
CA THR A 22 23.80 -18.28 -11.07
C THR A 22 22.72 -19.35 -11.20
N VAL A 23 22.12 -19.45 -12.37
CA VAL A 23 21.19 -20.52 -12.73
C VAL A 23 22.01 -21.81 -12.89
N PRO A 24 21.77 -22.88 -12.14
CA PRO A 24 22.28 -24.21 -12.48
C PRO A 24 21.27 -24.89 -13.41
N GLY A 25 21.82 -25.52 -14.46
CA GLY A 25 21.07 -26.31 -15.40
C GLY A 25 20.45 -27.56 -14.77
N ASP A 26 19.44 -28.07 -15.49
CA ASP A 26 18.68 -29.27 -15.22
C ASP A 26 19.54 -30.50 -14.89
N THR A 27 19.25 -31.12 -13.74
CA THR A 27 19.42 -32.57 -13.57
C THR A 27 18.31 -33.11 -12.67
N ILE A 28 17.50 -33.97 -13.26
CA ILE A 28 16.49 -34.79 -12.60
C ILE A 28 17.19 -35.84 -11.75
N SER A 29 16.86 -35.98 -10.47
CA SER A 29 16.80 -37.30 -9.80
C SER A 29 16.21 -37.18 -8.38
N ASP A 30 15.19 -37.98 -8.21
CA ASP A 30 14.92 -38.89 -7.09
C ASP A 30 14.29 -38.36 -5.83
N GLY A 31 13.09 -38.86 -5.63
CA GLY A 31 12.13 -38.57 -4.58
C GLY A 31 12.61 -38.93 -3.17
N ARG A 32 12.32 -38.05 -2.28
CA ARG A 32 11.84 -38.33 -0.91
C ARG A 32 10.97 -37.19 -0.44
N GLU A 33 9.66 -37.41 -0.52
CA GLU A 33 8.67 -36.60 0.23
C GLU A 33 8.91 -36.77 1.73
N THR A 34 9.32 -35.70 2.37
CA THR A 34 9.09 -35.54 3.80
C THR A 34 7.91 -34.57 3.94
N SER A 35 6.72 -35.13 4.01
CA SER A 35 5.49 -34.41 4.29
C SER A 35 5.54 -33.82 5.69
N LEU A 36 5.71 -32.50 5.79
CA LEU A 36 5.35 -31.75 6.99
C LEU A 36 3.81 -31.76 7.12
N PRO A 37 3.26 -31.86 8.33
CA PRO A 37 1.81 -31.92 8.49
C PRO A 37 1.16 -30.64 7.99
N MET A 38 0.27 -30.76 7.00
CA MET A 38 -0.59 -29.67 6.56
C MET A 38 -1.45 -29.20 7.73
N ILE A 39 -1.18 -28.00 8.23
CA ILE A 39 -2.11 -27.30 9.11
C ILE A 39 -3.16 -26.66 8.22
N THR A 40 -4.23 -27.40 7.93
CA THR A 40 -5.44 -26.87 7.30
C THR A 40 -6.13 -25.96 8.32
N SER A 41 -5.78 -24.68 8.33
CA SER A 41 -6.49 -23.69 9.12
C SER A 41 -7.63 -23.08 8.31
N ASN A 42 -8.85 -23.50 8.54
CA ASN A 42 -10.03 -22.70 8.24
C ASN A 42 -9.95 -21.42 9.08
N ILE A 43 -9.35 -20.37 8.51
CA ILE A 43 -9.33 -19.06 9.16
C ILE A 43 -10.74 -18.50 9.07
N THR A 44 -11.51 -18.68 10.14
CA THR A 44 -12.85 -18.12 10.28
C THR A 44 -12.78 -16.58 10.36
N LYS A 45 -13.87 -15.87 10.01
CA LYS A 45 -14.00 -14.42 10.22
C LYS A 45 -13.61 -13.97 11.64
N SER A 46 -13.77 -14.83 12.62
CA SER A 46 -13.37 -14.62 14.02
C SER A 46 -11.84 -14.49 14.20
N ALA A 47 -11.05 -15.29 13.50
CA ALA A 47 -9.59 -15.21 13.60
C ALA A 47 -9.01 -13.90 13.02
N LEU A 48 -9.67 -13.32 12.00
CA LEU A 48 -9.27 -12.01 11.47
C LEU A 48 -9.61 -10.85 12.42
N ASN A 49 -10.69 -10.94 13.17
CA ASN A 49 -11.00 -9.95 14.20
C ASN A 49 -9.95 -9.96 15.33
N HIS A 50 -9.40 -11.13 15.67
CA HIS A 50 -8.32 -11.23 16.66
C HIS A 50 -7.03 -10.52 16.19
N LEU A 51 -6.75 -10.44 14.89
CA LEU A 51 -5.51 -9.82 14.39
C LEU A 51 -5.52 -8.29 14.46
N THR A 52 -6.69 -7.67 14.33
CA THR A 52 -6.83 -6.23 14.57
C THR A 52 -6.75 -5.88 16.06
N GLU A 53 -6.96 -6.85 16.95
CA GLU A 53 -6.82 -6.68 18.40
C GLU A 53 -5.42 -6.97 18.93
N TYR A 54 -4.57 -7.68 18.18
CA TYR A 54 -3.33 -8.27 18.69
C TYR A 54 -2.27 -7.28 19.17
N ARG A 55 -2.35 -5.98 18.76
CA ARG A 55 -1.44 -4.92 19.19
C ARG A 55 -2.13 -3.59 19.48
N LYS A 56 -3.35 -3.64 19.95
CA LYS A 56 -4.06 -2.45 20.42
C LYS A 56 -3.26 -1.83 21.56
N GLY A 57 -2.73 -0.61 21.32
CA GLY A 57 -2.02 0.15 22.34
C GLY A 57 -0.48 0.09 22.32
N LEU A 58 0.14 -0.47 21.26
CA LEU A 58 1.61 -0.43 21.14
C LEU A 58 2.14 1.01 21.06
N TYR A 59 1.39 1.91 20.43
CA TYR A 59 1.71 3.32 20.31
C TYR A 59 0.52 4.20 20.71
N LYS A 60 0.81 5.29 21.40
CA LYS A 60 -0.10 6.43 21.50
C LYS A 60 0.46 7.55 20.63
N VAL A 61 -0.39 8.13 19.80
CA VAL A 61 -0.05 9.24 18.92
C VAL A 61 -0.91 10.43 19.28
N SER A 62 -0.29 11.57 19.45
CA SER A 62 -0.99 12.84 19.63
C SER A 62 -0.39 13.91 18.73
N ILE A 63 -1.22 14.82 18.28
CA ILE A 63 -0.79 15.98 17.49
C ILE A 63 -1.21 17.26 18.16
N GLN A 64 -0.42 18.32 17.93
CA GLN A 64 -0.69 19.64 18.46
C GLN A 64 -0.48 20.68 17.36
N ASP A 65 -1.45 21.56 17.19
CA ASP A 65 -1.40 22.72 16.33
C ASP A 65 -1.14 23.95 17.19
N ASP A 66 0.01 24.59 16.98
CA ASP A 66 0.44 25.80 17.69
C ASP A 66 0.37 25.70 19.23
N LYS A 67 -0.60 26.44 19.80
CA LYS A 67 -0.85 26.52 21.24
C LYS A 67 -2.10 25.76 21.68
N SER A 68 -2.69 24.96 20.76
CA SER A 68 -3.84 24.13 21.09
C SER A 68 -3.45 23.01 22.06
N ASP A 69 -4.45 22.37 22.65
CA ASP A 69 -4.23 21.15 23.42
C ASP A 69 -3.81 19.99 22.50
N TRP A 70 -3.11 19.01 23.05
CA TRP A 70 -2.78 17.78 22.37
C TRP A 70 -4.05 17.01 22.01
N ARG A 71 -4.21 16.69 20.74
CA ARG A 71 -5.31 15.88 20.22
C ARG A 71 -4.81 14.46 19.95
N SER A 72 -5.44 13.48 20.58
CA SER A 72 -5.15 12.06 20.30
C SER A 72 -5.52 11.68 18.86
N VAL A 73 -4.68 10.86 18.24
CA VAL A 73 -4.89 10.28 16.92
C VAL A 73 -5.08 8.78 17.09
N GLU A 74 -6.09 8.21 16.43
CA GLU A 74 -6.33 6.78 16.45
C GLU A 74 -5.18 6.04 15.75
N VAL A 75 -4.61 5.06 16.46
CA VAL A 75 -3.62 4.14 15.90
C VAL A 75 -4.30 2.83 15.53
N ARG A 76 -4.15 2.42 14.29
CA ARG A 76 -4.70 1.20 13.70
C ARG A 76 -3.58 0.26 13.28
N ASN A 77 -3.94 -0.98 12.97
CA ASN A 77 -3.00 -1.98 12.49
C ASN A 77 -3.34 -2.43 11.07
N ALA A 78 -2.30 -2.72 10.30
CA ALA A 78 -2.37 -3.40 9.01
C ALA A 78 -1.52 -4.66 9.05
N LEU A 79 -1.86 -5.66 8.25
CA LEU A 79 -1.09 -6.88 8.14
C LEU A 79 0.25 -6.62 7.44
N VAL A 80 1.29 -7.27 7.91
CA VAL A 80 2.61 -7.34 7.26
C VAL A 80 3.13 -8.75 7.28
N SER A 81 4.06 -9.06 6.39
CA SER A 81 4.73 -10.35 6.39
C SER A 81 5.70 -10.45 7.55
N SER A 82 5.78 -11.62 8.18
CA SER A 82 6.85 -11.93 9.13
C SER A 82 8.18 -12.27 8.45
N PHE A 83 8.33 -11.98 7.16
CA PHE A 83 9.55 -12.31 6.40
C PHE A 83 10.83 -11.78 7.04
N SER A 84 10.81 -10.59 7.63
CA SER A 84 11.97 -10.04 8.34
C SER A 84 12.42 -10.89 9.51
N LYS A 85 11.49 -11.58 10.18
CA LYS A 85 11.74 -12.52 11.30
C LYS A 85 11.92 -13.96 10.81
N HIS A 86 11.37 -14.29 9.65
CA HIS A 86 11.34 -15.65 9.09
C HIS A 86 11.70 -15.65 7.60
N PRO A 87 12.94 -15.32 7.21
CA PRO A 87 13.34 -15.18 5.80
C PRO A 87 13.23 -16.46 4.98
N GLN A 88 13.13 -17.63 5.63
CA GLN A 88 12.95 -18.92 4.95
C GLN A 88 11.58 -19.10 4.29
N ILE A 89 10.59 -18.27 4.65
CA ILE A 89 9.21 -18.38 4.12
C ILE A 89 8.93 -17.44 2.93
N TRP A 90 9.93 -16.78 2.40
CA TRP A 90 9.74 -15.71 1.41
C TRP A 90 8.96 -16.15 0.16
N ASN A 91 8.97 -17.43 -0.18
CA ASN A 91 8.26 -18.00 -1.33
C ASN A 91 7.27 -19.10 -0.91
N ASP A 92 6.84 -19.10 0.32
CA ASP A 92 5.92 -20.08 0.89
C ASP A 92 4.61 -19.43 1.30
N TRP A 93 3.61 -19.50 0.44
CA TRP A 93 2.30 -18.89 0.64
C TRP A 93 1.58 -19.33 1.88
N GLU A 94 1.59 -20.62 2.18
CA GLU A 94 0.82 -21.13 3.31
C GLU A 94 1.46 -20.74 4.63
N ASN A 95 2.79 -20.78 4.72
CA ASN A 95 3.49 -20.31 5.90
C ASN A 95 3.47 -18.79 6.03
N GLN A 96 3.47 -18.02 4.94
CA GLN A 96 3.26 -16.57 5.02
C GLN A 96 1.89 -16.21 5.61
N LYS A 97 0.83 -16.91 5.24
CA LYS A 97 -0.49 -16.71 5.84
C LYS A 97 -0.51 -17.05 7.34
N ALA A 98 0.24 -18.07 7.74
CA ALA A 98 0.31 -18.52 9.13
C ALA A 98 1.20 -17.61 10.00
N LEU A 99 2.30 -17.08 9.42
CA LEU A 99 3.34 -16.31 10.11
C LEU A 99 3.28 -14.82 9.74
N ARG A 100 2.11 -14.24 9.73
CA ARG A 100 1.89 -12.81 9.53
C ARG A 100 2.03 -12.03 10.83
N ASP A 101 2.39 -10.78 10.71
CA ASP A 101 2.49 -9.81 11.80
C ASP A 101 1.63 -8.58 11.49
N THR A 102 1.67 -7.56 12.34
CA THR A 102 0.95 -6.31 12.12
C THR A 102 1.89 -5.13 12.31
N MET A 103 1.71 -4.10 11.51
CA MET A 103 2.33 -2.78 11.68
C MET A 103 1.28 -1.76 12.09
N SER A 104 1.71 -0.80 12.88
CA SER A 104 0.85 0.30 13.32
C SER A 104 0.84 1.43 12.31
N TYR A 105 -0.31 2.06 12.10
CA TYR A 105 -0.42 3.29 11.32
C TYR A 105 -1.44 4.25 11.92
N ALA A 106 -1.23 5.54 11.69
CA ALA A 106 -2.13 6.59 12.13
C ALA A 106 -2.43 7.54 10.96
N LEU A 107 -3.71 7.84 10.78
CA LEU A 107 -4.20 8.78 9.79
C LEU A 107 -4.70 10.03 10.50
N PHE A 108 -4.36 11.19 10.01
CA PHE A 108 -4.94 12.42 10.51
C PHE A 108 -4.94 13.51 9.45
N THR A 109 -5.95 14.38 9.52
CA THR A 109 -6.05 15.55 8.66
C THR A 109 -5.65 16.82 9.41
N HIS A 110 -4.94 17.71 8.71
CA HIS A 110 -4.53 19.01 9.23
C HIS A 110 -4.37 20.02 8.09
N HIS A 111 -4.71 21.26 8.32
CA HIS A 111 -4.61 22.31 7.29
C HIS A 111 -3.17 22.75 6.95
N PHE A 112 -2.19 22.41 7.77
CA PHE A 112 -0.77 22.76 7.61
C PHE A 112 -0.53 24.26 7.30
N LYS A 113 -1.37 25.12 7.86
CA LYS A 113 -1.06 26.57 7.89
C LYS A 113 0.20 26.89 8.69
N ARG A 114 0.56 25.96 9.57
CA ARG A 114 1.77 25.89 10.39
C ARG A 114 2.20 24.45 10.56
N ASN A 115 3.42 24.24 11.10
CA ASN A 115 3.91 22.91 11.43
C ASN A 115 3.01 22.22 12.47
N VAL A 116 2.90 20.92 12.36
CA VAL A 116 2.18 20.07 13.31
C VAL A 116 3.19 19.38 14.20
N LYS A 117 3.10 19.59 15.50
CA LYS A 117 3.86 18.78 16.46
C LYS A 117 3.22 17.44 16.61
N VAL A 118 4.04 16.40 16.57
CA VAL A 118 3.64 15.02 16.77
C VAL A 118 4.33 14.48 18.01
N ARG A 119 3.57 13.85 18.91
CA ARG A 119 4.09 13.10 20.05
C ARG A 119 3.75 11.64 19.87
N ILE A 120 4.76 10.78 20.06
CA ILE A 120 4.61 9.32 20.04
C ILE A 120 5.09 8.79 21.38
N GLU A 121 4.21 8.03 22.04
CA GLU A 121 4.50 7.30 23.26
C GLU A 121 4.43 5.80 22.95
N PRO A 122 5.57 5.12 22.75
CA PRO A 122 5.57 3.67 22.58
C PRO A 122 5.31 2.97 23.92
N GLY A 123 4.62 1.85 23.89
CA GLY A 123 4.33 1.03 25.08
C GLY A 123 5.53 0.18 25.55
N PHE A 124 6.76 0.51 25.13
CA PHE A 124 8.00 -0.19 25.43
C PHE A 124 9.16 0.78 25.60
N GLN A 125 10.26 0.33 26.18
CA GLN A 125 11.51 1.10 26.29
C GLN A 125 12.25 1.07 24.96
N PHE A 126 12.94 2.14 24.62
CA PHE A 126 13.71 2.26 23.40
C PHE A 126 14.98 3.13 23.60
N ASP A 127 16.02 2.82 22.82
CA ASP A 127 17.27 3.56 22.82
C ASP A 127 17.38 4.50 21.63
N LYS A 128 17.01 4.05 20.45
CA LYS A 128 17.17 4.79 19.19
C LYS A 128 15.85 4.94 18.45
N VAL A 129 15.76 6.03 17.70
CA VAL A 129 14.64 6.25 16.79
C VAL A 129 15.17 6.71 15.45
N GLU A 130 14.61 6.21 14.38
CA GLU A 130 14.84 6.67 13.03
C GLU A 130 13.52 7.04 12.38
N ILE A 131 13.42 8.24 11.83
CA ILE A 131 12.25 8.73 11.11
C ILE A 131 12.58 8.74 9.62
N ARG A 132 11.87 7.95 8.83
CA ARG A 132 12.09 7.81 7.39
C ARG A 132 10.92 8.37 6.58
N PRO A 133 11.18 8.93 5.39
CA PRO A 133 12.50 9.03 4.71
C PRO A 133 13.47 9.98 5.42
N VAL A 134 14.71 9.57 5.55
CA VAL A 134 15.76 10.42 6.17
C VAL A 134 15.99 11.71 5.38
N SER A 135 15.66 11.74 4.09
CA SER A 135 15.74 12.93 3.23
C SER A 135 14.78 14.06 3.63
N TYR A 136 13.78 13.79 4.48
CA TYR A 136 12.94 14.84 5.04
C TYR A 136 13.63 15.66 6.13
N GLY A 137 14.76 15.18 6.65
CA GLY A 137 15.53 15.89 7.69
C GLY A 137 14.75 16.13 8.98
N ILE A 138 13.84 15.23 9.33
CA ILE A 138 13.00 15.38 10.52
C ILE A 138 13.83 15.06 11.76
N GLU A 139 14.06 16.07 12.59
CA GLU A 139 14.70 15.91 13.89
C GLU A 139 13.64 15.65 14.97
N TYR A 140 13.99 14.80 15.93
CA TYR A 140 13.14 14.54 17.08
C TYR A 140 13.83 14.84 18.40
N LYS A 141 13.07 15.08 19.43
CA LYS A 141 13.54 15.15 20.82
C LYS A 141 12.90 14.03 21.65
N LYS A 142 13.69 13.44 22.55
CA LYS A 142 13.15 12.56 23.58
C LYS A 142 12.40 13.39 24.60
N VAL A 143 11.24 12.91 25.00
CA VAL A 143 10.40 13.48 26.07
C VAL A 143 10.05 12.38 27.05
N ASP A 144 9.41 12.74 28.17
CA ASP A 144 8.95 11.71 29.11
C ASP A 144 7.98 10.74 28.44
N GLY A 145 8.34 9.46 28.45
CA GLY A 145 7.56 8.37 27.86
C GLY A 145 7.61 8.27 26.34
N GLY A 146 8.37 9.11 25.60
CA GLY A 146 8.34 9.03 24.16
C GLY A 146 9.22 10.02 23.39
N ILE A 147 8.75 10.43 22.22
CA ILE A 147 9.41 11.40 21.34
C ILE A 147 8.45 12.47 20.84
N GLU A 148 8.99 13.63 20.50
CA GLU A 148 8.29 14.69 19.78
C GLU A 148 9.10 15.17 18.57
N PHE A 149 8.41 15.45 17.48
CA PHE A 149 8.96 16.07 16.27
C PHE A 149 7.90 16.92 15.56
N GLU A 150 8.28 17.57 14.47
CA GLU A 150 7.37 18.40 13.67
C GLU A 150 7.25 17.88 12.25
N LEU A 151 6.02 17.92 11.72
CA LEU A 151 5.73 17.76 10.30
C LEU A 151 5.35 19.13 9.72
N VAL A 152 5.90 19.44 8.55
CA VAL A 152 5.72 20.78 7.94
C VAL A 152 4.65 20.80 6.86
N ASN A 153 4.25 19.63 6.34
CA ASN A 153 3.19 19.53 5.33
C ASN A 153 2.62 18.12 5.24
N ALA A 154 1.49 17.97 4.54
CA ALA A 154 0.79 16.70 4.36
C ALA A 154 1.50 15.70 3.42
N SER A 155 2.54 16.10 2.71
CA SER A 155 3.31 15.16 1.88
C SER A 155 4.34 14.36 2.70
N GLN A 156 4.65 14.80 3.93
CA GLN A 156 5.59 14.11 4.80
C GLN A 156 4.96 12.87 5.45
N LYS A 157 4.69 11.85 4.63
CA LYS A 157 4.31 10.53 5.11
C LYS A 157 5.56 9.82 5.59
N VAL A 158 5.54 9.34 6.83
CA VAL A 158 6.76 8.82 7.48
C VAL A 158 6.56 7.46 8.13
N SER A 159 7.67 6.74 8.23
CA SER A 159 7.84 5.58 9.11
C SER A 159 8.68 5.99 10.31
N VAL A 160 8.25 5.64 11.51
CA VAL A 160 8.99 5.83 12.75
C VAL A 160 9.42 4.47 13.26
N GLU A 161 10.73 4.26 13.33
CA GLU A 161 11.37 2.99 13.65
C GLU A 161 12.07 3.12 15.00
N PHE A 162 11.80 2.21 15.92
CA PHE A 162 12.43 2.14 17.23
C PHE A 162 13.43 0.99 17.24
N ASP A 163 14.68 1.27 17.66
CA ASP A 163 15.79 0.32 17.79
C ASP A 163 16.12 -0.50 16.54
N GLY A 164 15.71 0.03 15.37
CA GLY A 164 15.93 -0.61 14.07
C GLY A 164 14.99 -1.78 13.77
N ASP A 165 13.96 -1.98 14.60
CA ASP A 165 12.91 -2.96 14.29
C ASP A 165 12.02 -2.44 13.17
N ARG A 166 12.05 -3.14 12.03
CA ARG A 166 11.29 -2.80 10.82
C ARG A 166 9.95 -3.53 10.72
N ALA A 167 9.70 -4.46 11.62
CA ALA A 167 8.47 -5.22 11.67
C ALA A 167 7.43 -4.61 12.62
N GLU A 168 7.85 -3.69 13.48
CA GLU A 168 7.00 -3.07 14.50
C GLU A 168 6.96 -1.55 14.42
N ASN A 169 7.32 -0.97 13.28
CA ASN A 169 7.30 0.48 13.12
C ASN A 169 5.89 1.08 13.04
N LEU A 170 5.83 2.38 13.27
CA LEU A 170 4.62 3.19 13.18
C LEU A 170 4.68 4.04 11.90
N PHE A 171 3.65 3.92 11.05
CA PHE A 171 3.46 4.81 9.92
C PHE A 171 2.56 5.97 10.31
N LEU A 172 2.97 7.19 9.93
CA LEU A 172 2.15 8.38 10.06
C LEU A 172 1.80 8.91 8.69
N PHE A 173 0.52 9.05 8.45
CA PHE A 173 -0.03 9.53 7.19
C PHE A 173 -0.83 10.83 7.42
N PRO A 174 -0.12 11.97 7.48
CA PRO A 174 -0.78 13.26 7.49
C PRO A 174 -1.48 13.52 6.16
N ASP A 175 -2.58 14.24 6.19
CA ASP A 175 -3.32 14.62 5.00
C ASP A 175 -3.91 16.03 5.14
N LEU A 176 -4.29 16.65 4.03
CA LEU A 176 -5.14 17.82 4.05
C LEU A 176 -6.61 17.40 4.19
N PRO A 177 -7.43 18.21 4.87
CA PRO A 177 -8.88 18.02 4.79
C PRO A 177 -9.35 17.96 3.34
N ASP A 178 -10.29 17.08 3.06
CA ASP A 178 -10.81 16.95 1.70
C ASP A 178 -11.75 18.11 1.39
N MET A 179 -11.32 19.00 0.49
CA MET A 179 -12.12 20.14 0.05
C MET A 179 -13.05 19.81 -1.11
N ASP A 180 -12.85 18.64 -1.75
CA ASP A 180 -13.61 18.18 -2.92
C ASP A 180 -14.60 17.05 -2.57
N LYS A 181 -15.06 17.05 -1.32
CA LYS A 181 -16.04 16.07 -0.83
C LYS A 181 -17.35 16.19 -1.61
N PRO A 182 -17.80 15.11 -2.29
CA PRO A 182 -19.04 15.14 -3.08
C PRO A 182 -20.29 15.21 -2.18
N ASP A 183 -21.39 15.67 -2.75
CA ASP A 183 -22.68 15.50 -2.09
C ASP A 183 -23.06 14.02 -2.09
N LYS A 184 -23.24 13.47 -0.89
CA LYS A 184 -23.63 12.06 -0.69
C LYS A 184 -24.98 11.68 -1.30
N ASN A 185 -25.82 12.66 -1.65
CA ASN A 185 -27.16 12.46 -2.21
C ASN A 185 -27.14 12.43 -3.74
N GLU A 186 -26.01 12.70 -4.39
CA GLU A 186 -25.92 12.58 -5.84
C GLU A 186 -26.05 11.12 -6.28
N SER A 187 -26.84 10.86 -7.30
CA SER A 187 -27.18 9.49 -7.75
C SER A 187 -25.98 8.70 -8.31
N ASN A 188 -24.93 9.38 -8.71
CA ASN A 188 -23.69 8.79 -9.21
C ASN A 188 -22.60 8.67 -8.11
N VAL A 189 -22.90 9.00 -6.87
CA VAL A 189 -21.98 8.90 -5.73
C VAL A 189 -22.28 7.66 -4.88
N LEU A 190 -21.29 6.79 -4.75
CA LEU A 190 -21.26 5.71 -3.76
C LEU A 190 -20.51 6.23 -2.54
N TYR A 191 -21.24 6.59 -1.50
CA TYR A 191 -20.69 7.24 -0.32
C TYR A 191 -20.64 6.30 0.89
N TYR A 192 -19.44 6.14 1.46
CA TYR A 192 -19.24 5.44 2.72
C TYR A 192 -18.75 6.43 3.79
N GLY A 193 -19.62 6.71 4.77
CA GLY A 193 -19.30 7.59 5.90
C GLY A 193 -18.45 6.92 6.98
N PRO A 194 -18.13 7.65 8.07
CA PRO A 194 -17.37 7.11 9.19
C PRO A 194 -17.98 5.82 9.75
N GLY A 195 -17.14 4.87 10.13
CA GLY A 195 -17.53 3.57 10.65
C GLY A 195 -17.09 2.41 9.75
N GLN A 196 -17.46 1.19 10.15
CA GLN A 196 -17.08 -0.04 9.46
C GLN A 196 -18.17 -0.48 8.48
N HIS A 197 -17.76 -0.80 7.26
CA HIS A 197 -18.62 -1.28 6.17
C HIS A 197 -18.08 -2.60 5.62
N ASP A 198 -18.92 -3.62 5.50
CA ASP A 198 -18.58 -4.91 4.88
C ASP A 198 -19.34 -5.02 3.56
N VAL A 199 -18.65 -4.71 2.45
CA VAL A 199 -19.30 -4.50 1.16
C VAL A 199 -18.97 -5.57 0.12
N GLY A 200 -17.90 -6.35 0.35
CA GLY A 200 -17.43 -7.34 -0.62
C GLY A 200 -16.99 -6.68 -1.93
N CYS A 201 -17.60 -7.03 -3.05
CA CYS A 201 -17.23 -6.52 -4.37
C CYS A 201 -18.02 -5.26 -4.74
N ILE A 202 -17.31 -4.14 -4.92
CA ILE A 202 -17.88 -2.90 -5.48
C ILE A 202 -17.63 -2.89 -6.98
N VAL A 203 -18.68 -3.00 -7.76
CA VAL A 203 -18.62 -2.93 -9.23
C VAL A 203 -18.91 -1.49 -9.67
N MET A 204 -17.89 -0.78 -10.14
CA MET A 204 -18.02 0.59 -10.62
C MET A 204 -18.70 0.67 -11.99
N LYS A 205 -19.40 1.76 -12.23
CA LYS A 205 -20.00 2.12 -13.51
C LYS A 205 -19.38 3.42 -14.04
N SER A 206 -19.53 3.69 -15.34
CA SER A 206 -19.08 4.97 -15.91
C SER A 206 -19.75 6.16 -15.22
N ASN A 207 -19.00 7.25 -15.08
CA ASN A 207 -19.40 8.51 -14.45
C ASN A 207 -19.74 8.40 -12.95
N GLN A 208 -19.20 7.39 -12.23
CA GLN A 208 -19.40 7.23 -10.80
C GLN A 208 -18.22 7.73 -9.99
N THR A 209 -18.54 8.29 -8.85
CA THR A 209 -17.61 8.58 -7.76
C THR A 209 -17.85 7.60 -6.60
N LEU A 210 -16.80 6.92 -6.16
CA LEU A 210 -16.77 6.21 -4.89
C LEU A 210 -16.03 7.09 -3.89
N TYR A 211 -16.69 7.44 -2.81
CA TYR A 211 -16.12 8.30 -1.78
C TYR A 211 -16.05 7.57 -0.43
N LEU A 212 -14.82 7.45 0.07
CA LEU A 212 -14.54 6.92 1.40
C LEU A 212 -14.22 8.08 2.34
N ASP A 213 -15.19 8.47 3.16
CA ASP A 213 -15.03 9.62 4.06
C ASP A 213 -13.97 9.38 5.14
N GLU A 214 -13.50 10.45 5.75
CA GLU A 214 -12.63 10.34 6.93
C GLU A 214 -13.31 9.51 8.02
N GLY A 215 -12.59 8.52 8.55
CA GLY A 215 -13.13 7.54 9.50
C GLY A 215 -13.89 6.37 8.88
N ALA A 216 -14.14 6.34 7.56
CA ALA A 216 -14.68 5.16 6.90
C ALA A 216 -13.65 4.03 6.86
N PHE A 217 -14.09 2.80 7.19
CA PHE A 217 -13.30 1.59 7.09
C PHE A 217 -14.08 0.53 6.33
N VAL A 218 -13.70 0.31 5.07
CA VAL A 218 -14.46 -0.49 4.12
C VAL A 218 -13.75 -1.79 3.84
N TYR A 219 -14.37 -2.92 4.17
CA TYR A 219 -13.90 -4.25 3.79
C TYR A 219 -14.47 -4.64 2.43
N GLY A 220 -13.59 -4.96 1.49
CA GLY A 220 -13.98 -5.39 0.16
C GLY A 220 -12.93 -5.06 -0.89
N HIS A 221 -13.34 -5.13 -2.15
CA HIS A 221 -12.51 -4.81 -3.30
C HIS A 221 -13.31 -4.09 -4.38
N ILE A 222 -12.62 -3.40 -5.29
CA ILE A 222 -13.23 -2.56 -6.32
C ILE A 222 -12.87 -3.09 -7.71
N VAL A 223 -13.86 -3.20 -8.58
CA VAL A 223 -13.66 -3.62 -9.97
C VAL A 223 -14.32 -2.66 -10.94
N GLY A 224 -13.63 -2.42 -12.07
CA GLY A 224 -14.15 -1.66 -13.20
C GLY A 224 -13.70 -2.26 -14.52
N LYS A 225 -14.62 -2.43 -15.48
CA LYS A 225 -14.28 -2.99 -16.80
C LYS A 225 -15.02 -2.28 -17.91
N ARG A 226 -14.28 -1.72 -18.87
CA ARG A 226 -14.83 -0.97 -20.03
C ARG A 226 -15.73 0.19 -19.59
N ILE A 227 -15.26 0.96 -18.64
CA ILE A 227 -15.94 2.12 -18.06
C ILE A 227 -15.03 3.35 -18.10
N GLU A 228 -15.63 4.53 -17.98
CA GLU A 228 -14.91 5.80 -18.03
C GLU A 228 -15.43 6.82 -17.03
N ASN A 229 -14.62 7.85 -16.77
CA ASN A 229 -14.94 8.94 -15.85
C ASN A 229 -15.24 8.43 -14.44
N ILE A 230 -14.24 7.77 -13.84
CA ILE A 230 -14.37 7.17 -12.51
C ILE A 230 -13.50 7.94 -11.55
N LYS A 231 -14.05 8.24 -10.39
CA LYS A 231 -13.30 8.79 -9.27
C LYS A 231 -13.45 7.91 -8.04
N ILE A 232 -12.33 7.53 -7.43
CA ILE A 232 -12.26 6.92 -6.10
C ILE A 232 -11.49 7.89 -5.23
N SER A 233 -12.14 8.48 -4.21
CA SER A 233 -11.51 9.53 -3.41
C SER A 233 -11.93 9.50 -1.95
N GLY A 234 -11.31 10.39 -1.15
CA GLY A 234 -11.60 10.54 0.27
C GLY A 234 -10.39 10.30 1.17
N ARG A 235 -10.65 10.16 2.46
CA ARG A 235 -9.63 9.94 3.51
C ARG A 235 -9.85 8.63 4.27
N GLY A 236 -10.78 7.80 3.80
CA GLY A 236 -11.07 6.51 4.40
C GLY A 236 -10.10 5.40 4.00
N VAL A 237 -10.38 4.22 4.53
CA VAL A 237 -9.58 3.00 4.36
C VAL A 237 -10.36 1.95 3.59
N LEU A 238 -9.75 1.36 2.56
CA LEU A 238 -10.19 0.13 1.92
C LEU A 238 -9.30 -1.02 2.37
N CYS A 239 -9.91 -2.07 2.90
CA CYS A 239 -9.22 -3.21 3.50
C CYS A 239 -9.57 -4.52 2.78
N GLY A 240 -8.57 -5.22 2.26
CA GLY A 240 -8.72 -6.51 1.58
C GLY A 240 -8.66 -7.73 2.51
N ALA A 241 -8.56 -7.55 3.83
CA ALA A 241 -8.33 -8.65 4.78
C ALA A 241 -9.38 -9.77 4.74
N ARG A 242 -10.58 -9.49 4.23
CA ARG A 242 -11.69 -10.46 4.10
C ARG A 242 -11.77 -11.10 2.73
N GLU A 243 -10.92 -10.66 1.79
CA GLU A 243 -10.89 -11.19 0.44
C GLU A 243 -10.05 -12.47 0.34
N THR A 244 -10.39 -13.28 -0.65
CA THR A 244 -9.71 -14.57 -0.84
C THR A 244 -8.38 -14.38 -1.55
N HIS A 245 -7.35 -15.00 -0.99
CA HIS A 245 -6.08 -15.25 -1.66
C HIS A 245 -5.84 -16.76 -1.75
N SER A 246 -5.82 -17.29 -2.95
CA SER A 246 -5.44 -18.68 -3.24
C SER A 246 -4.79 -18.72 -4.62
N ASP A 247 -4.09 -19.81 -4.95
CA ASP A 247 -3.52 -20.02 -6.28
C ASP A 247 -4.57 -20.01 -7.38
N GLU A 248 -5.78 -20.45 -7.07
CA GLU A 248 -6.91 -20.48 -8.01
C GLU A 248 -7.59 -19.11 -8.15
N LYS A 249 -7.63 -18.32 -7.07
CA LYS A 249 -8.31 -17.03 -7.04
C LYS A 249 -7.47 -15.97 -6.35
N ARG A 250 -6.93 -15.04 -7.14
CA ARG A 250 -6.19 -13.86 -6.66
C ARG A 250 -7.04 -12.62 -6.84
N THR A 251 -7.66 -12.15 -5.77
CA THR A 251 -8.46 -10.92 -5.77
C THR A 251 -7.52 -9.73 -5.70
N GLN A 252 -7.49 -8.88 -6.73
CA GLN A 252 -6.85 -7.58 -6.66
C GLN A 252 -7.74 -6.63 -5.84
N LEU A 253 -7.14 -5.79 -4.99
CA LEU A 253 -7.93 -4.87 -4.16
C LEU A 253 -8.65 -3.81 -5.00
N MET A 254 -7.99 -3.31 -6.05
CA MET A 254 -8.59 -2.49 -7.10
C MET A 254 -8.20 -3.01 -8.47
N ASN A 255 -9.16 -3.27 -9.35
CA ASN A 255 -8.89 -3.83 -10.68
C ASN A 255 -9.66 -3.10 -11.78
N PHE A 256 -8.95 -2.30 -12.58
CA PHE A 256 -9.52 -1.54 -13.69
C PHE A 256 -8.97 -2.02 -15.03
N VAL A 257 -9.86 -2.51 -15.90
CA VAL A 257 -9.49 -3.11 -17.19
C VAL A 257 -10.24 -2.45 -18.34
N HIS A 258 -9.51 -1.94 -19.34
CA HIS A 258 -10.06 -1.19 -20.47
C HIS A 258 -10.86 0.05 -20.03
N CYS A 259 -10.32 0.79 -19.06
CA CYS A 259 -10.95 2.00 -18.52
C CYS A 259 -10.28 3.26 -19.07
N ARG A 260 -11.00 4.36 -18.99
CA ARG A 260 -10.52 5.68 -19.38
C ARG A 260 -10.89 6.73 -18.35
N ASN A 261 -10.01 7.71 -18.11
CA ASN A 261 -10.20 8.79 -17.15
C ASN A 261 -10.58 8.23 -15.77
N VAL A 262 -9.57 7.64 -15.11
CA VAL A 262 -9.68 7.04 -13.77
C VAL A 262 -8.83 7.84 -12.81
N GLU A 263 -9.43 8.34 -11.76
CA GLU A 263 -8.77 9.00 -10.64
C GLU A 263 -8.90 8.15 -9.37
N ILE A 264 -7.78 7.90 -8.71
CA ILE A 264 -7.71 7.28 -7.38
C ILE A 264 -6.92 8.24 -6.48
N SER A 265 -7.58 8.85 -5.49
CA SER A 265 -6.96 9.92 -4.71
C SER A 265 -7.29 9.89 -3.22
N GLY A 266 -6.27 10.11 -2.39
CA GLY A 266 -6.39 10.35 -0.95
C GLY A 266 -6.67 9.13 -0.07
N VAL A 267 -7.10 8.01 -0.63
CA VAL A 267 -7.49 6.81 0.12
C VAL A 267 -6.30 6.03 0.68
N THR A 268 -6.57 5.25 1.72
CA THR A 268 -5.60 4.32 2.29
C THR A 268 -6.02 2.88 1.98
N LEU A 269 -5.10 2.08 1.46
CA LEU A 269 -5.32 0.72 1.00
C LEU A 269 -4.49 -0.23 1.87
N ILE A 270 -5.14 -1.18 2.53
CA ILE A 270 -4.44 -2.12 3.40
C ILE A 270 -4.87 -3.56 3.14
N ASP A 271 -3.99 -4.46 3.55
CA ASP A 271 -4.25 -5.89 3.62
C ASP A 271 -4.69 -6.49 2.28
N SER A 272 -4.12 -5.99 1.17
CA SER A 272 -4.42 -6.53 -0.15
C SER A 272 -4.04 -8.01 -0.23
N PRO A 273 -4.94 -8.87 -0.71
CA PRO A 273 -4.66 -10.31 -0.83
C PRO A 273 -3.82 -10.66 -2.05
N ALA A 274 -3.67 -9.75 -3.01
CA ALA A 274 -2.85 -9.87 -4.21
C ALA A 274 -2.46 -8.46 -4.67
N TRP A 275 -2.22 -8.21 -5.95
CA TRP A 275 -1.94 -6.88 -6.49
C TRP A 275 -2.92 -5.84 -5.96
N THR A 276 -2.40 -4.76 -5.38
CA THR A 276 -3.23 -3.77 -4.70
C THR A 276 -4.02 -2.94 -5.70
N ILE A 277 -3.34 -2.29 -6.66
CA ILE A 277 -3.99 -1.56 -7.73
C ILE A 277 -3.52 -2.14 -9.06
N ARG A 278 -4.42 -2.68 -9.84
CA ARG A 278 -4.16 -3.12 -11.20
C ARG A 278 -4.86 -2.22 -12.20
N LEU A 279 -4.08 -1.56 -13.04
CA LEU A 279 -4.54 -0.79 -14.20
C LEU A 279 -4.12 -1.54 -15.46
N LYS A 280 -5.08 -1.97 -16.28
CA LYS A 280 -4.77 -2.77 -17.47
C LYS A 280 -5.49 -2.27 -18.72
N ASN A 281 -4.72 -2.09 -19.83
CA ASN A 281 -5.23 -1.62 -21.12
C ASN A 281 -6.08 -0.33 -20.97
N SER A 282 -5.62 0.58 -20.15
CA SER A 282 -6.38 1.77 -19.72
C SER A 282 -5.58 3.04 -19.99
N GLN A 283 -6.23 4.20 -20.04
CA GLN A 283 -5.57 5.46 -20.32
C GLN A 283 -6.18 6.63 -19.56
N ASP A 284 -5.41 7.73 -19.47
CA ASP A 284 -5.78 8.96 -18.75
C ASP A 284 -6.02 8.64 -17.25
N LEU A 285 -4.94 8.24 -16.56
CA LEU A 285 -4.99 7.66 -15.21
C LEU A 285 -4.23 8.53 -14.22
N LEU A 286 -4.86 8.81 -13.09
CA LEU A 286 -4.27 9.53 -11.96
C LEU A 286 -4.34 8.68 -10.69
N VAL A 287 -3.19 8.49 -10.04
CA VAL A 287 -3.06 7.93 -8.69
C VAL A 287 -2.34 8.97 -7.84
N ASP A 288 -3.06 9.63 -6.94
CA ASP A 288 -2.56 10.75 -6.17
C ASP A 288 -2.79 10.57 -4.67
N ASN A 289 -1.74 10.78 -3.89
CA ASN A 289 -1.85 10.76 -2.44
C ASN A 289 -2.44 9.46 -1.85
N VAL A 290 -2.19 8.33 -2.49
CA VAL A 290 -2.59 7.00 -2.02
C VAL A 290 -1.55 6.47 -1.03
N LYS A 291 -2.02 5.87 0.07
CA LYS A 291 -1.18 5.19 1.06
C LYS A 291 -1.49 3.70 1.02
N GLN A 292 -0.44 2.88 0.99
CA GLN A 292 -0.61 1.42 0.92
C GLN A 292 0.24 0.71 1.99
N ILE A 293 -0.35 -0.30 2.61
CA ILE A 293 0.36 -1.29 3.42
C ILE A 293 -0.15 -2.67 3.01
N SER A 294 0.72 -3.50 2.44
CA SER A 294 0.38 -4.86 2.02
C SER A 294 1.40 -5.87 2.56
N TRP A 295 1.04 -7.14 2.60
CA TRP A 295 1.68 -8.09 3.49
C TRP A 295 2.07 -9.44 2.88
N ILE A 296 1.56 -9.80 1.71
CA ILE A 296 1.70 -11.16 1.16
C ILE A 296 2.40 -11.12 -0.19
N LEU A 297 3.02 -12.23 -0.57
CA LEU A 297 3.60 -12.44 -1.90
C LEU A 297 2.58 -12.10 -3.00
N ASN A 298 3.05 -11.46 -4.09
CA ASN A 298 2.22 -10.83 -5.13
C ASN A 298 1.26 -9.72 -4.63
N SER A 299 1.52 -9.09 -3.49
CA SER A 299 0.82 -7.88 -3.11
C SER A 299 1.55 -6.63 -3.62
N ASP A 300 1.78 -6.61 -4.93
CA ASP A 300 2.34 -5.45 -5.63
C ASP A 300 1.48 -4.21 -5.35
N GLY A 301 2.09 -3.04 -5.30
CA GLY A 301 1.39 -1.80 -4.99
C GLY A 301 0.57 -1.28 -6.15
N LEU A 302 1.21 -1.01 -7.27
CA LEU A 302 0.58 -0.48 -8.47
C LEU A 302 1.13 -1.14 -9.72
N ASP A 303 0.29 -1.92 -10.40
CA ASP A 303 0.59 -2.59 -11.66
C ASP A 303 0.03 -1.81 -12.84
N ILE A 304 0.91 -1.16 -13.60
CA ILE A 304 0.60 -0.42 -14.82
C ILE A 304 0.81 -1.34 -16.01
N CYS A 305 -0.26 -2.00 -16.46
CA CYS A 305 -0.21 -3.00 -17.51
C CYS A 305 -0.77 -2.47 -18.84
N ASN A 306 0.09 -2.18 -19.82
CA ASN A 306 -0.34 -1.68 -21.14
C ASN A 306 -1.22 -0.40 -21.01
N CYS A 307 -0.75 0.60 -20.26
CA CYS A 307 -1.48 1.84 -20.01
C CYS A 307 -0.76 3.06 -20.61
N ARG A 308 -1.52 4.13 -20.86
CA ARG A 308 -1.01 5.40 -21.37
C ARG A 308 -1.47 6.59 -20.56
N HIS A 309 -0.68 7.68 -20.56
CA HIS A 309 -0.98 8.92 -19.84
C HIS A 309 -1.26 8.65 -18.37
N VAL A 310 -0.28 8.07 -17.67
CA VAL A 310 -0.40 7.72 -16.27
C VAL A 310 0.38 8.72 -15.42
N ARG A 311 -0.26 9.24 -14.39
CA ARG A 311 0.35 10.13 -13.40
C ARG A 311 0.20 9.49 -12.02
N VAL A 312 1.34 9.26 -11.35
CA VAL A 312 1.42 8.72 -9.99
C VAL A 312 2.20 9.71 -9.15
N ARG A 313 1.57 10.27 -8.10
CA ARG A 313 2.25 11.28 -7.31
C ARG A 313 1.83 11.29 -5.85
N ASN A 314 2.71 11.79 -4.99
CA ASN A 314 2.47 11.99 -3.55
C ASN A 314 2.08 10.70 -2.80
N CYS A 315 2.38 9.52 -3.35
CA CYS A 315 1.96 8.24 -2.82
C CYS A 315 2.98 7.65 -1.82
N PHE A 316 2.49 6.80 -0.95
CA PHE A 316 3.30 6.00 -0.03
C PHE A 316 2.99 4.52 -0.23
N PHE A 317 4.01 3.75 -0.59
CA PHE A 317 3.93 2.32 -0.86
C PHE A 317 4.75 1.55 0.17
N ARG A 318 4.10 0.78 1.00
CA ARG A 318 4.71 -0.20 1.89
C ARG A 318 4.18 -1.58 1.50
N ASN A 319 4.88 -2.23 0.60
CA ASN A 319 4.41 -3.48 0.00
C ASN A 319 5.34 -4.65 0.36
N TYR A 320 4.81 -5.86 0.35
CA TYR A 320 5.66 -7.05 0.44
C TYR A 320 6.41 -7.27 -0.86
N ASP A 321 5.69 -7.20 -1.99
CA ASP A 321 6.21 -7.38 -3.34
C ASP A 321 6.53 -6.02 -4.00
N ASP A 322 6.57 -5.92 -5.32
CA ASP A 322 6.91 -4.68 -6.04
C ASP A 322 6.02 -3.50 -5.65
N CYS A 323 6.60 -2.31 -5.45
CA CYS A 323 5.77 -1.14 -5.15
C CYS A 323 5.07 -0.59 -6.39
N ILE A 324 5.81 -0.33 -7.47
CA ILE A 324 5.27 0.17 -8.74
C ILE A 324 5.88 -0.62 -9.89
N THR A 325 5.05 -1.18 -10.74
CA THR A 325 5.49 -1.93 -11.92
C THR A 325 4.93 -1.38 -13.21
N VAL A 326 5.73 -1.41 -14.28
CA VAL A 326 5.31 -1.08 -15.65
C VAL A 326 5.50 -2.32 -16.51
N LYS A 327 4.38 -2.89 -16.98
CA LYS A 327 4.35 -4.19 -17.67
C LYS A 327 3.71 -4.08 -19.06
N ASN A 328 4.43 -4.46 -20.12
CA ASN A 328 3.85 -4.64 -21.46
C ASN A 328 3.46 -6.10 -21.65
N GLN A 329 2.33 -6.50 -21.12
CA GLN A 329 1.85 -7.88 -21.24
C GLN A 329 1.51 -8.25 -22.68
N ALA A 330 1.79 -9.51 -23.06
CA ALA A 330 1.56 -10.03 -24.40
C ALA A 330 0.11 -9.88 -24.88
N LEU A 331 -0.07 -9.85 -26.21
CA LEU A 331 -1.37 -9.79 -26.88
C LEU A 331 -2.16 -8.47 -26.68
N ALA A 332 -1.59 -7.48 -26.02
CA ALA A 332 -2.24 -6.19 -25.91
C ALA A 332 -1.99 -5.35 -27.19
N LYS A 333 -3.02 -4.64 -27.65
CA LYS A 333 -2.93 -3.71 -28.78
C LYS A 333 -2.20 -2.41 -28.40
N MET A 334 -2.10 -2.11 -27.12
CA MET A 334 -1.54 -0.89 -26.55
C MET A 334 -0.33 -1.25 -25.67
N GLY A 335 0.76 -0.51 -25.82
CA GLY A 335 1.90 -0.57 -24.91
C GLY A 335 1.82 0.51 -23.83
N CYS A 336 2.73 0.48 -22.86
CA CYS A 336 2.90 1.55 -21.89
C CYS A 336 3.55 2.76 -22.55
N GLU A 337 2.97 3.94 -22.33
CA GLU A 337 3.44 5.20 -22.89
C GLU A 337 3.06 6.37 -21.98
N ASP A 338 3.93 7.38 -21.86
CA ASP A 338 3.72 8.60 -21.07
C ASP A 338 3.32 8.32 -19.61
N ILE A 339 4.26 7.76 -18.87
CA ILE A 339 4.11 7.45 -17.44
C ILE A 339 5.02 8.37 -16.64
N LEU A 340 4.44 9.12 -15.70
CA LEU A 340 5.16 9.97 -14.76
C LEU A 340 4.90 9.48 -13.33
N VAL A 341 5.99 9.22 -12.60
CA VAL A 341 5.96 8.90 -11.15
C VAL A 341 6.78 9.93 -10.42
N GLU A 342 6.20 10.67 -9.49
CA GLU A 342 6.85 11.74 -8.78
C GLU A 342 6.44 11.84 -7.30
N ASN A 343 7.34 12.31 -6.47
CA ASN A 343 7.11 12.56 -5.04
C ASN A 343 6.47 11.37 -4.31
N CYS A 344 6.97 10.16 -4.58
CA CYS A 344 6.50 8.92 -3.97
C CYS A 344 7.55 8.37 -3.00
N VAL A 345 7.06 7.71 -1.96
CA VAL A 345 7.86 6.92 -1.02
C VAL A 345 7.57 5.44 -1.27
N GLY A 346 8.61 4.64 -1.43
CA GLY A 346 8.47 3.21 -1.66
C GLY A 346 9.34 2.39 -0.72
N TRP A 347 8.75 1.35 -0.15
CA TRP A 347 9.41 0.33 0.66
C TRP A 347 8.83 -1.04 0.32
N THR A 348 9.68 -1.96 -0.08
CA THR A 348 9.30 -3.35 -0.33
C THR A 348 10.08 -4.30 0.57
N ASP A 349 9.48 -5.43 0.94
CA ASP A 349 10.13 -6.45 1.77
C ASP A 349 11.01 -7.40 0.95
N CYS A 350 10.61 -7.76 -0.26
CA CYS A 350 11.30 -8.82 -1.01
C CYS A 350 11.53 -8.54 -2.50
N ALA A 351 11.05 -7.40 -3.02
CA ALA A 351 11.07 -7.15 -4.46
C ALA A 351 11.63 -5.75 -4.82
N ASN A 352 11.01 -5.00 -5.71
CA ASN A 352 11.51 -3.74 -6.19
C ASN A 352 10.59 -2.56 -5.86
N VAL A 353 11.19 -1.42 -5.52
CA VAL A 353 10.42 -0.18 -5.35
C VAL A 353 9.84 0.30 -6.68
N PHE A 354 10.61 0.14 -7.75
CA PHE A 354 10.16 0.44 -9.11
C PHE A 354 10.73 -0.60 -10.07
N LEU A 355 9.85 -1.20 -10.88
CA LEU A 355 10.23 -2.25 -11.81
C LEU A 355 9.62 -2.02 -13.19
N VAL A 356 10.43 -2.08 -14.23
CA VAL A 356 9.99 -2.04 -15.64
C VAL A 356 10.42 -3.35 -16.29
N GLY A 357 9.48 -4.10 -16.82
CA GLY A 357 9.81 -5.20 -17.70
C GLY A 357 9.44 -6.63 -17.33
N PRO A 358 9.25 -7.07 -16.07
CA PRO A 358 8.86 -8.45 -15.84
C PRO A 358 7.46 -8.69 -16.40
N GLU A 359 7.18 -9.92 -16.80
CA GLU A 359 5.93 -10.31 -17.45
C GLU A 359 5.63 -9.56 -18.77
N CYS A 360 6.63 -8.91 -19.36
CA CYS A 360 6.51 -8.42 -20.71
C CYS A 360 6.49 -9.60 -21.68
N GLY A 361 5.37 -9.77 -22.35
CA GLY A 361 5.21 -10.85 -23.32
C GLY A 361 5.97 -10.56 -24.62
N THR A 362 6.58 -11.57 -25.21
CA THR A 362 7.09 -11.54 -26.57
C THR A 362 5.90 -11.55 -27.53
N THR A 363 5.56 -10.41 -28.11
CA THR A 363 4.91 -10.41 -29.42
C THR A 363 5.97 -10.86 -30.44
N ARG A 364 5.59 -11.37 -31.60
CA ARG A 364 6.51 -11.80 -32.68
C ARG A 364 7.54 -10.74 -33.09
N GLU A 365 7.41 -9.52 -32.61
CA GLU A 365 8.43 -8.47 -32.65
C GLU A 365 8.84 -8.13 -31.21
N PRO A 366 10.14 -8.16 -30.89
CA PRO A 366 10.63 -7.77 -29.56
C PRO A 366 10.36 -6.28 -29.37
N ARG A 367 9.28 -5.93 -28.69
CA ARG A 367 9.08 -4.61 -28.16
C ARG A 367 9.83 -4.58 -26.84
N THR A 368 10.96 -3.94 -26.83
CA THR A 368 11.74 -3.66 -25.62
C THR A 368 10.86 -2.92 -24.62
N CYS A 369 10.65 -3.53 -23.46
CA CYS A 369 10.17 -2.82 -22.29
C CYS A 369 11.31 -1.97 -21.74
N LEU A 370 11.38 -0.71 -22.09
CA LEU A 370 12.23 0.32 -21.49
C LEU A 370 11.45 1.60 -21.37
#